data_b4f77d4d1d04220633b956a3d9bdbe44
#
_entry.id   b4f77d4d1d04220633b956a3d9bdbe44
#
_cell.length_a   1.000
_cell.length_b   1.000
_cell.length_c   1.000
_cell.angle_alpha   90.00
_cell.angle_beta   90.00
_cell.angle_gamma   90.00
#
_symmetry.space_group_name_H-M   'P 1'
#
loop_
_entity.id
_entity.type
_entity.pdbx_description
1 polymer ?
#
loop_
_entity_poly.entity_id
_entity_poly.type
_entity_poly.pdbx_seq_one_letter_code
_entity_poly.pdbx_strand_id
1 'polypeptide(L)'
;MPRHTDFRRRHMSLIGYARVSTVEQDLALQLDALHAAGATRIFEDRGVSGARTERPGLSAALSFLRDGDILVVWKLDRLGRSMTHLLQTVADLQDRGVGFRSLTENIDTTTSTGRLVFHIFGALGQFERDLIRERT
;
A
#
# COMPACT_ATOMS: atom_id res chain seq x y z
N MET A 1 -25.49 8.01 24.16
CA MET A 1 -24.41 8.80 23.61
C MET A 1 -23.54 7.98 22.67
N PRO A 2 -23.37 8.40 21.44
CA PRO A 2 -22.52 7.65 20.53
C PRO A 2 -21.09 7.67 21.01
N ARG A 3 -20.47 6.55 20.87
CA ARG A 3 -19.07 6.38 21.24
C ARG A 3 -18.21 6.77 20.06
N HIS A 4 -17.13 7.45 20.34
CA HIS A 4 -16.17 7.76 19.29
C HIS A 4 -15.68 6.48 18.63
N THR A 5 -15.53 5.40 19.38
CA THR A 5 -15.13 4.12 18.85
C THR A 5 -16.13 3.58 17.83
N ASP A 6 -17.42 3.67 18.11
CA ASP A 6 -18.45 3.21 17.17
C ASP A 6 -18.45 4.04 15.91
N PHE A 7 -18.31 5.34 16.06
CA PHE A 7 -18.25 6.26 14.96
C PHE A 7 -17.04 5.96 14.07
N ARG A 8 -15.89 5.73 14.66
CA ARG A 8 -14.67 5.40 13.92
C ARG A 8 -14.81 4.10 13.16
N ARG A 9 -15.42 3.08 13.76
CA ARG A 9 -15.64 1.81 13.08
C ARG A 9 -16.48 1.97 11.83
N ARG A 10 -17.51 2.80 11.90
CA ARG A 10 -18.36 3.04 10.74
C ARG A 10 -17.64 3.74 9.62
N HIS A 11 -16.61 4.52 9.95
CA HIS A 11 -15.87 5.29 8.96
C HIS A 11 -14.57 4.61 8.54
N MET A 12 -14.21 3.48 9.19
CA MET A 12 -13.06 2.72 8.78
C MET A 12 -13.38 1.97 7.50
N SER A 13 -12.64 2.26 6.45
CA SER A 13 -12.84 1.64 5.16
C SER A 13 -11.52 1.07 4.65
N LEU A 14 -11.62 -0.04 3.91
CA LEU A 14 -10.50 -0.59 3.18
C LEU A 14 -10.55 -0.04 1.76
N ILE A 15 -9.50 0.66 1.37
CA ILE A 15 -9.39 1.30 0.06
C ILE A 15 -8.28 0.60 -0.70
N GLY A 16 -8.62 0.04 -1.86
CA GLY A 16 -7.67 -0.71 -2.65
C GLY A 16 -6.96 0.14 -3.68
N TYR A 17 -5.74 -0.26 -4.01
CA TYR A 17 -4.99 0.32 -5.12
C TYR A 17 -4.42 -0.80 -5.96
N ALA A 18 -4.66 -0.75 -7.28
CA ALA A 18 -4.17 -1.72 -8.24
C ALA A 18 -3.37 -1.01 -9.32
N ARG A 19 -2.28 -1.63 -9.76
CA ARG A 19 -1.43 -1.07 -10.82
C ARG A 19 -0.98 -2.18 -11.75
N VAL A 20 -1.12 -1.93 -13.05
CA VAL A 20 -0.59 -2.84 -14.07
C VAL A 20 0.16 -2.02 -15.11
N SER A 21 1.27 -2.56 -15.61
CA SER A 21 1.97 -2.00 -16.74
C SER A 21 1.32 -2.53 -18.03
N THR A 22 1.77 -2.02 -19.19
CA THR A 22 1.21 -2.44 -20.47
C THR A 22 1.46 -3.91 -20.78
N VAL A 23 2.49 -4.51 -20.17
CA VAL A 23 2.85 -5.91 -20.42
C VAL A 23 2.29 -6.87 -19.37
N GLU A 24 1.80 -6.36 -18.27
CA GLU A 24 1.23 -7.19 -17.21
C GLU A 24 -0.25 -7.43 -17.46
N GLN A 25 -0.73 -8.63 -17.12
CA GLN A 25 -2.12 -9.01 -17.31
C GLN A 25 -2.72 -9.57 -16.02
N ASP A 26 -2.32 -9.03 -14.88
CA ASP A 26 -2.78 -9.52 -13.60
C ASP A 26 -3.81 -8.61 -12.92
N LEU A 27 -4.38 -7.66 -13.68
CA LEU A 27 -5.33 -6.72 -13.08
C LEU A 27 -6.54 -7.44 -12.46
N ALA A 28 -7.08 -8.43 -13.16
CA ALA A 28 -8.22 -9.18 -12.63
C ALA A 28 -7.88 -9.88 -11.33
N LEU A 29 -6.68 -10.44 -11.23
CA LEU A 29 -6.22 -11.09 -10.00
C LEU A 29 -6.12 -10.09 -8.86
N GLN A 30 -5.59 -8.90 -9.13
CA GLN A 30 -5.49 -7.85 -8.12
C GLN A 30 -6.89 -7.41 -7.65
N LEU A 31 -7.79 -7.16 -8.59
CA LEU A 31 -9.14 -6.71 -8.25
C LEU A 31 -9.88 -7.76 -7.44
N ASP A 32 -9.78 -9.03 -7.84
CA ASP A 32 -10.42 -10.11 -7.10
C ASP A 32 -9.88 -10.21 -5.67
N ALA A 33 -8.56 -10.13 -5.51
CA ALA A 33 -7.93 -10.20 -4.20
C ALA A 33 -8.34 -9.01 -3.32
N LEU A 34 -8.37 -7.82 -3.91
CA LEU A 34 -8.76 -6.61 -3.16
C LEU A 34 -10.23 -6.67 -2.73
N HIS A 35 -11.10 -7.12 -3.61
CA HIS A 35 -12.51 -7.29 -3.25
C HIS A 35 -12.68 -8.35 -2.16
N ALA A 36 -11.97 -9.46 -2.28
CA ALA A 36 -12.03 -10.52 -1.28
C ALA A 36 -11.54 -10.03 0.09
N ALA A 37 -10.60 -9.11 0.11
CA ALA A 37 -10.10 -8.53 1.35
C ALA A 37 -11.06 -7.52 1.97
N GLY A 38 -12.10 -7.11 1.24
CA GLY A 38 -13.09 -6.19 1.75
C GLY A 38 -12.95 -4.75 1.28
N ALA A 39 -12.17 -4.50 0.22
CA ALA A 39 -12.04 -3.14 -0.31
C ALA A 39 -13.40 -2.62 -0.79
N THR A 40 -13.79 -1.46 -0.29
CA THR A 40 -15.06 -0.84 -0.66
C THR A 40 -14.90 0.07 -1.87
N ARG A 41 -13.68 0.49 -2.15
CA ARG A 41 -13.36 1.30 -3.33
C ARG A 41 -11.95 0.95 -3.77
N ILE A 42 -11.75 0.88 -5.10
CA ILE A 42 -10.45 0.53 -5.67
C ILE A 42 -10.07 1.60 -6.68
N PHE A 43 -8.85 2.14 -6.52
CA PHE A 43 -8.25 3.06 -7.48
C PHE A 43 -7.26 2.29 -8.33
N GLU A 44 -7.10 2.70 -9.59
CA GLU A 44 -6.27 1.95 -10.55
C GLU A 44 -5.37 2.88 -11.35
N ASP A 45 -4.19 2.36 -11.67
CA ASP A 45 -3.34 2.93 -12.70
C ASP A 45 -3.02 1.84 -13.70
N ARG A 46 -3.35 2.08 -14.97
CA ARG A 46 -3.11 1.14 -16.06
C ARG A 46 -2.09 1.71 -17.02
N GLY A 47 -1.25 0.82 -17.57
CA GLY A 47 -0.25 1.23 -18.52
C GLY A 47 0.88 2.04 -17.93
N VAL A 48 1.06 1.96 -16.59
CA VAL A 48 2.03 2.76 -15.87
C VAL A 48 3.03 1.83 -15.19
N SER A 49 4.31 2.00 -15.50
CA SER A 49 5.34 1.21 -14.83
C SER A 49 5.54 1.70 -13.40
N GLY A 50 6.09 0.82 -12.56
CA GLY A 50 6.38 1.18 -11.17
C GLY A 50 7.39 2.31 -11.05
N ALA A 51 8.23 2.50 -12.08
CA ALA A 51 9.24 3.55 -12.07
C ALA A 51 8.70 4.94 -12.36
N ARG A 52 7.48 5.06 -12.91
CA ARG A 52 6.92 6.36 -13.20
C ARG A 52 6.56 7.11 -11.93
N THR A 53 6.83 8.40 -11.94
CA THR A 53 6.45 9.28 -10.84
C THR A 53 4.97 9.67 -10.90
N GLU A 54 4.43 9.79 -12.11
CA GLU A 54 3.04 10.18 -12.27
C GLU A 54 2.14 8.96 -12.25
N ARG A 55 1.33 8.88 -11.22
CA ARG A 55 0.34 7.82 -11.04
C ARG A 55 -0.95 8.44 -10.52
N PRO A 56 -1.81 8.92 -11.43
CA PRO A 56 -3.02 9.64 -11.01
C PRO A 56 -3.96 8.80 -10.15
N GLY A 57 -4.03 7.48 -10.38
CA GLY A 57 -4.85 6.62 -9.54
C GLY A 57 -4.35 6.56 -8.12
N LEU A 58 -3.03 6.45 -7.94
CA LEU A 58 -2.46 6.46 -6.60
C LEU A 58 -2.67 7.81 -5.92
N SER A 59 -2.47 8.90 -6.63
CA SER A 59 -2.70 10.24 -6.10
C SER A 59 -4.15 10.40 -5.64
N ALA A 60 -5.09 9.92 -6.43
CA ALA A 60 -6.51 9.96 -6.08
C ALA A 60 -6.80 9.13 -4.83
N ALA A 61 -6.20 7.93 -4.73
CA ALA A 61 -6.37 7.09 -3.55
C ALA A 61 -5.85 7.79 -2.29
N LEU A 62 -4.64 8.36 -2.38
CA LEU A 62 -4.03 9.03 -1.24
C LEU A 62 -4.86 10.25 -0.79
N SER A 63 -5.47 10.96 -1.73
CA SER A 63 -6.35 12.09 -1.42
C SER A 63 -7.67 11.65 -0.81
N PHE A 64 -8.14 10.47 -1.19
CA PHE A 64 -9.40 9.92 -0.71
C PHE A 64 -9.31 9.40 0.72
N LEU A 65 -8.15 8.87 1.10
CA LEU A 65 -7.94 8.22 2.40
C LEU A 65 -8.09 9.21 3.56
N ARG A 66 -8.70 8.73 4.62
CA ARG A 66 -8.93 9.50 5.86
C ARG A 66 -8.37 8.74 7.05
N ASP A 67 -8.17 9.45 8.14
CA ASP A 67 -7.77 8.84 9.40
C ASP A 67 -8.68 7.66 9.73
N GLY A 68 -8.08 6.52 10.02
CA GLY A 68 -8.80 5.29 10.32
C GLY A 68 -8.99 4.36 9.12
N ASP A 69 -8.81 4.86 7.90
CA ASP A 69 -8.88 4.01 6.71
C ASP A 69 -7.62 3.15 6.58
N ILE A 70 -7.71 2.15 5.73
CA ILE A 70 -6.59 1.25 5.43
C ILE A 70 -6.42 1.17 3.93
N LEU A 71 -5.19 1.43 3.47
CA LEU A 71 -4.84 1.24 2.07
C LEU A 71 -4.39 -0.21 1.86
N VAL A 72 -4.98 -0.90 0.89
CA VAL A 72 -4.71 -2.31 0.61
C VAL A 72 -4.16 -2.45 -0.79
N VAL A 73 -3.06 -3.19 -0.92
CA VAL A 73 -2.50 -3.54 -2.23
C VAL A 73 -2.33 -5.05 -2.33
N TRP A 74 -2.27 -5.56 -3.55
CA TRP A 74 -2.06 -6.98 -3.78
C TRP A 74 -0.65 -7.41 -3.40
N LYS A 75 0.34 -6.62 -3.79
CA LYS A 75 1.76 -6.83 -3.47
C LYS A 75 2.42 -5.50 -3.20
N LEU A 76 3.50 -5.52 -2.44
CA LEU A 76 4.24 -4.29 -2.13
C LEU A 76 4.69 -3.54 -3.37
N ASP A 77 5.11 -4.26 -4.41
CA ASP A 77 5.61 -3.63 -5.63
C ASP A 77 4.53 -2.91 -6.44
N ARG A 78 3.27 -3.05 -6.05
CA ARG A 78 2.18 -2.29 -6.69
C ARG A 78 2.03 -0.89 -6.10
N LEU A 79 2.58 -0.64 -4.93
CA LEU A 79 2.48 0.66 -4.31
C LEU A 79 3.68 1.54 -4.63
N GLY A 80 4.88 1.10 -4.30
CA GLY A 80 6.08 1.91 -4.43
C GLY A 80 6.80 1.68 -5.73
N ARG A 81 7.43 2.74 -6.27
CA ARG A 81 8.31 2.63 -7.44
C ARG A 81 9.73 2.22 -7.04
N SER A 82 10.03 2.28 -5.75
CA SER A 82 11.30 1.84 -5.17
C SER A 82 11.04 1.53 -3.70
N MET A 83 11.99 0.87 -3.05
CA MET A 83 11.85 0.60 -1.63
C MET A 83 11.81 1.91 -0.82
N THR A 84 12.62 2.87 -1.18
CA THR A 84 12.62 4.17 -0.50
C THR A 84 11.26 4.85 -0.63
N HIS A 85 10.68 4.85 -1.83
CA HIS A 85 9.37 5.44 -2.07
C HIS A 85 8.28 4.70 -1.28
N LEU A 86 8.35 3.38 -1.24
CA LEU A 86 7.40 2.57 -0.50
C LEU A 86 7.44 2.91 1.00
N LEU A 87 8.64 2.94 1.57
CA LEU A 87 8.80 3.27 2.99
C LEU A 87 8.30 4.67 3.30
N GLN A 88 8.60 5.64 2.44
CA GLN A 88 8.15 7.01 2.62
C GLN A 88 6.63 7.11 2.57
N THR A 89 6.02 6.44 1.59
CA THR A 89 4.56 6.47 1.43
C THR A 89 3.86 5.88 2.64
N VAL A 90 4.34 4.73 3.13
CA VAL A 90 3.73 4.09 4.30
C VAL A 90 3.93 4.92 5.56
N ALA A 91 5.10 5.54 5.72
CA ALA A 91 5.34 6.44 6.86
C ALA A 91 4.39 7.64 6.83
N ASP A 92 4.19 8.23 5.65
CA ASP A 92 3.26 9.34 5.50
C ASP A 92 1.83 8.93 5.84
N LEU A 93 1.42 7.73 5.43
CA LEU A 93 0.11 7.20 5.77
C LEU A 93 -0.04 7.02 7.27
N GLN A 94 0.97 6.47 7.94
CA GLN A 94 0.94 6.30 9.39
C GLN A 94 0.79 7.64 10.11
N ASP A 95 1.49 8.68 9.64
CA ASP A 95 1.38 10.01 10.22
C ASP A 95 -0.04 10.57 10.08
N ARG A 96 -0.76 10.15 9.05
CA ARG A 96 -2.15 10.56 8.81
C ARG A 96 -3.16 9.66 9.53
N GLY A 97 -2.71 8.65 10.26
CA GLY A 97 -3.60 7.69 10.90
C GLY A 97 -4.19 6.67 9.94
N VAL A 98 -3.56 6.45 8.79
CA VAL A 98 -4.02 5.50 7.78
C VAL A 98 -3.16 4.24 7.83
N GLY A 99 -3.82 3.07 7.93
CA GLY A 99 -3.13 1.79 7.91
C GLY A 99 -2.76 1.36 6.50
N PHE A 100 -1.91 0.34 6.41
CA PHE A 100 -1.47 -0.23 5.14
C PHE A 100 -1.47 -1.74 5.22
N ARG A 101 -1.98 -2.40 4.18
CA ARG A 101 -1.95 -3.86 4.07
C ARG A 101 -1.45 -4.27 2.70
N SER A 102 -0.57 -5.27 2.67
CA SER A 102 -0.19 -5.94 1.43
C SER A 102 -0.60 -7.41 1.55
N LEU A 103 -1.40 -7.87 0.62
CA LEU A 103 -2.03 -9.19 0.75
C LEU A 103 -1.06 -10.33 0.51
N THR A 104 -0.23 -10.24 -0.53
CA THR A 104 0.68 -11.33 -0.88
C THR A 104 1.72 -11.59 0.21
N GLU A 105 2.31 -10.52 0.76
CA GLU A 105 3.29 -10.66 1.83
C GLU A 105 2.67 -10.80 3.21
N ASN A 106 1.34 -10.63 3.29
CA ASN A 106 0.59 -10.70 4.54
C ASN A 106 1.11 -9.70 5.57
N ILE A 107 1.28 -8.47 5.14
CA ILE A 107 1.74 -7.37 5.99
C ILE A 107 0.55 -6.49 6.33
N ASP A 108 0.43 -6.11 7.61
CA ASP A 108 -0.65 -5.25 8.09
C ASP A 108 -0.06 -4.30 9.14
N THR A 109 0.12 -3.04 8.79
CA THR A 109 0.73 -2.06 9.69
C THR A 109 -0.19 -1.59 10.80
N THR A 110 -1.45 -2.03 10.82
CA THR A 110 -2.35 -1.72 11.93
C THR A 110 -2.00 -2.52 13.17
N THR A 111 -1.16 -3.55 13.04
CA THR A 111 -0.68 -4.35 14.17
C THR A 111 0.79 -4.05 14.43
N SER A 112 1.22 -4.25 15.68
CA SER A 112 2.63 -4.07 16.05
C SER A 112 3.54 -5.04 15.29
N THR A 113 3.10 -6.30 15.18
CA THR A 113 3.85 -7.31 14.44
C THR A 113 3.98 -6.94 12.97
N GLY A 114 2.90 -6.46 12.35
CA GLY A 114 2.92 -6.05 10.96
C GLY A 114 3.84 -4.88 10.70
N ARG A 115 3.88 -3.90 11.61
CA ARG A 115 4.81 -2.78 11.50
C ARG A 115 6.26 -3.27 11.58
N LEU A 116 6.53 -4.19 12.50
CA LEU A 116 7.88 -4.76 12.62
C LEU A 116 8.27 -5.49 11.33
N VAL A 117 7.39 -6.33 10.81
CA VAL A 117 7.64 -7.06 9.57
C VAL A 117 7.91 -6.09 8.42
N PHE A 118 7.13 -5.03 8.31
CA PHE A 118 7.32 -4.04 7.26
C PHE A 118 8.70 -3.37 7.37
N HIS A 119 9.11 -3.02 8.58
CA HIS A 119 10.43 -2.40 8.79
C HIS A 119 11.56 -3.38 8.46
N ILE A 120 11.38 -4.66 8.75
CA ILE A 120 12.37 -5.67 8.40
C ILE A 120 12.54 -5.75 6.88
N PHE A 121 11.44 -5.77 6.12
CA PHE A 121 11.51 -5.76 4.66
C PHE A 121 12.25 -4.53 4.15
N GLY A 122 11.98 -3.37 4.74
CA GLY A 122 12.67 -2.14 4.37
C GLY A 122 14.16 -2.22 4.64
N ALA A 123 14.55 -2.75 5.80
CA ALA A 123 15.96 -2.89 6.15
C ALA A 123 16.69 -3.87 5.22
N LEU A 124 16.04 -4.98 4.87
CA LEU A 124 16.62 -5.95 3.95
C LEU A 124 16.81 -5.35 2.55
N GLY A 125 15.82 -4.61 2.07
CA GLY A 125 15.93 -3.93 0.78
C GLY A 125 17.07 -2.92 0.76
N GLN A 126 17.24 -2.17 1.83
CA GLN A 126 18.33 -1.21 1.93
C GLN A 126 19.68 -1.92 1.96
N PHE A 127 19.78 -3.02 2.70
CA PHE A 127 21.00 -3.81 2.78
C PHE A 127 21.40 -4.35 1.40
N GLU A 128 20.44 -4.87 0.64
CA GLU A 128 20.72 -5.36 -0.70
C GLU A 128 21.26 -4.26 -1.60
N ARG A 129 20.71 -3.06 -1.53
CA ARG A 129 21.20 -1.92 -2.32
C ARG A 129 22.61 -1.54 -1.91
N ASP A 130 22.89 -1.54 -0.64
CA ASP A 130 24.24 -1.22 -0.14
C ASP A 130 25.26 -2.23 -0.64
N LEU A 131 24.91 -3.53 -0.66
CA LEU A 131 25.79 -4.56 -1.20
C LEU A 131 26.06 -4.34 -2.68
N ILE A 132 25.04 -3.99 -3.46
CA ILE A 132 25.21 -3.72 -4.89
C ILE A 132 26.17 -2.55 -5.10
N ARG A 133 26.04 -1.49 -4.32
CA ARG A 133 26.95 -0.35 -4.41
C ARG A 133 28.38 -0.72 -4.11
N GLU A 134 28.59 -1.57 -3.11
CA GLU A 134 29.94 -1.98 -2.74
C GLU A 134 30.63 -2.79 -3.84
N ARG A 135 29.84 -3.49 -4.68
CA ARG A 135 30.37 -4.26 -5.80
C ARG A 135 30.76 -3.40 -6.99
N THR A 136 30.26 -2.21 -7.07
CA THR A 136 30.62 -1.30 -8.15
C THR A 136 31.70 -0.34 -7.71
#